data_1409949cdb365a0f28cfddd230a569c2
#
_entry.id   1409949cdb365a0f28cfddd230a569c2
#
_cell.length_a   1.000
_cell.length_b   1.000
_cell.length_c   1.000
_cell.angle_alpha   90.00
_cell.angle_beta   90.00
_cell.angle_gamma   90.00
#
_symmetry.space_group_name_H-M   'P 1'
#
loop_
_entity.id
_entity.type
_entity.pdbx_description
1 polymer ?
#
loop_
_entity_poly.entity_id
_entity_poly.type
_entity_poly.pdbx_seq_one_letter_code
_entity_poly.pdbx_strand_id
1 'polypeptide(L)'
;MSLSNNNWRMNGFWLLLPILVLLPSRSARAQIDLTGEWSPRVYNDNRDVGDYAGLPINAAARFRAESWNGDQDALPENGRCYWPFDLGLRVAPSQLLIYTDRDPDTRQIIAYRLHTAWLDSTVWMDGRPHPPDYALSTYQGFSAGRWIDNATLMYATDHFKEGVFSRNGVIRSSKATVTTLVNRYGNILTITLIIDDPAYLTEPYIREESWVAALNQNTNDAAARCETPPEGGLIPAGSVPTFMPGKNETLHDYAIEYGLPLEAPLGGAETTYPEYIKKMKTMKKEPRTTTKHYRRYG
;
A
#
# COMPACT_ATOMS: atom_id res chain seq x y z
N MET A 1 46.32 69.11 66.63
CA MET A 1 45.09 69.21 65.92
C MET A 1 45.36 68.69 64.55
N SER A 2 44.99 67.47 64.27
CA SER A 2 45.22 66.81 63.01
C SER A 2 43.91 66.06 62.65
N LEU A 3 43.30 66.42 61.59
CA LEU A 3 42.11 65.80 61.05
C LEU A 3 42.53 64.72 60.06
N SER A 4 42.19 63.50 60.39
CA SER A 4 42.41 62.33 59.56
C SER A 4 41.30 62.22 58.44
N ASN A 5 41.70 62.24 57.17
CA ASN A 5 40.85 61.93 56.02
C ASN A 5 40.83 60.43 55.72
N ASN A 6 39.69 59.77 55.94
CA ASN A 6 39.46 58.41 55.55
C ASN A 6 38.84 58.37 54.13
N ASN A 7 39.62 58.01 53.14
CA ASN A 7 39.15 57.70 51.77
C ASN A 7 38.60 56.25 51.72
N TRP A 8 37.30 56.12 51.64
CA TRP A 8 36.68 54.85 51.36
C TRP A 8 36.72 54.65 49.83
N ARG A 9 37.52 53.68 49.40
CA ARG A 9 37.47 53.16 48.04
C ARG A 9 36.30 52.16 47.97
N MET A 10 35.25 52.52 47.23
CA MET A 10 34.19 51.63 46.84
C MET A 10 34.71 50.71 45.72
N ASN A 11 34.98 49.43 46.06
CA ASN A 11 35.22 48.40 45.08
C ASN A 11 33.87 48.02 44.40
N GLY A 12 33.72 48.43 43.16
CA GLY A 12 32.56 48.07 42.34
C GLY A 12 32.64 46.54 42.04
N PHE A 13 31.81 45.78 42.69
CA PHE A 13 31.53 44.37 42.35
C PHE A 13 30.59 44.38 41.14
N TRP A 14 31.14 44.15 39.95
CA TRP A 14 30.34 43.89 38.76
C TRP A 14 29.71 42.48 38.90
N LEU A 15 28.43 42.44 39.27
CA LEU A 15 27.60 41.28 39.20
C LEU A 15 27.35 40.96 37.72
N LEU A 16 28.16 40.06 37.14
CA LEU A 16 27.84 39.41 35.87
C LEU A 16 26.64 38.50 36.11
N LEU A 17 25.44 39.01 35.83
CA LEU A 17 24.24 38.20 35.71
C LEU A 17 24.39 37.34 34.44
N PRO A 18 24.38 35.99 34.51
CA PRO A 18 24.32 35.18 33.33
C PRO A 18 22.95 35.40 32.69
N ILE A 19 22.91 36.06 31.53
CA ILE A 19 21.71 36.08 30.67
C ILE A 19 21.50 34.65 30.20
N LEU A 20 20.65 33.91 30.91
CA LEU A 20 20.12 32.63 30.47
C LEU A 20 19.26 32.89 29.23
N VAL A 21 19.88 32.76 28.07
CA VAL A 21 19.17 32.80 26.80
C VAL A 21 18.22 31.61 26.79
N LEU A 22 16.96 31.84 27.10
CA LEU A 22 15.85 30.92 26.88
C LEU A 22 15.68 30.76 25.37
N LEU A 23 16.51 29.91 24.75
CA LEU A 23 16.24 29.39 23.45
C LEU A 23 14.89 28.68 23.54
N PRO A 24 13.92 29.02 22.69
CA PRO A 24 12.67 28.26 22.63
C PRO A 24 13.07 26.82 22.30
N SER A 25 13.02 25.96 23.30
CA SER A 25 13.13 24.52 23.08
C SER A 25 11.94 24.14 22.21
N ARG A 26 12.16 24.06 20.89
CA ARG A 26 11.22 23.33 20.03
C ARG A 26 11.09 21.99 20.69
N SER A 27 9.91 21.71 21.23
CA SER A 27 9.59 20.39 21.77
C SER A 27 9.89 19.41 20.64
N ALA A 28 11.02 18.70 20.75
CA ALA A 28 11.33 17.59 19.88
C ALA A 28 10.29 16.51 20.22
N ARG A 29 9.13 16.61 19.60
CA ARG A 29 8.14 15.54 19.70
C ARG A 29 8.76 14.34 19.01
N ALA A 30 9.04 13.30 19.78
CA ALA A 30 9.54 12.06 19.23
C ALA A 30 8.56 11.54 18.19
N GLN A 31 9.08 11.12 17.04
CA GLN A 31 8.30 10.42 16.04
C GLN A 31 7.76 9.13 16.66
N ILE A 32 6.53 8.77 16.31
CA ILE A 32 5.96 7.54 16.78
C ILE A 32 6.73 6.35 16.19
N ASP A 33 6.94 5.32 16.99
CA ASP A 33 7.62 4.11 16.53
C ASP A 33 6.64 3.25 15.73
N LEU A 34 6.95 2.98 14.47
CA LEU A 34 6.18 2.12 13.57
C LEU A 34 6.69 0.68 13.57
N THR A 35 7.86 0.42 14.18
CA THR A 35 8.47 -0.90 14.17
C THR A 35 7.67 -1.92 14.97
N GLY A 36 7.76 -3.17 14.57
CA GLY A 36 7.09 -4.29 15.24
C GLY A 36 6.30 -5.15 14.28
N GLU A 37 5.54 -6.04 14.87
CA GLU A 37 4.67 -6.97 14.19
C GLU A 37 3.23 -6.50 14.25
N TRP A 38 2.57 -6.57 13.11
CA TRP A 38 1.22 -6.07 12.91
C TRP A 38 0.35 -7.16 12.29
N SER A 39 -0.77 -7.49 12.92
CA SER A 39 -1.76 -8.42 12.36
C SER A 39 -2.84 -7.67 11.60
N PRO A 40 -3.31 -8.16 10.45
CA PRO A 40 -4.40 -7.54 9.73
C PRO A 40 -5.66 -7.55 10.58
N ARG A 41 -6.32 -6.40 10.67
CA ARG A 41 -7.54 -6.23 11.48
C ARG A 41 -8.79 -6.66 10.74
N VAL A 42 -8.82 -6.42 9.45
CA VAL A 42 -9.93 -6.77 8.58
C VAL A 42 -9.37 -7.32 7.29
N TYR A 43 -9.87 -8.46 6.86
CA TYR A 43 -9.53 -9.08 5.59
C TYR A 43 -10.63 -8.74 4.58
N ASN A 44 -10.46 -7.64 3.85
CA ASN A 44 -11.61 -6.96 3.30
C ASN A 44 -11.73 -6.97 1.79
N ASP A 45 -10.93 -7.73 1.03
CA ASP A 45 -10.96 -7.44 -0.39
C ASP A 45 -10.65 -8.63 -1.32
N ASN A 46 -11.50 -9.61 -1.26
CA ASN A 46 -11.61 -10.59 -2.31
C ASN A 46 -12.71 -10.11 -3.30
N ARG A 47 -12.34 -9.18 -4.19
CA ARG A 47 -13.19 -8.91 -5.33
C ARG A 47 -13.06 -10.02 -6.34
N ASP A 48 -14.18 -10.53 -6.78
CA ASP A 48 -14.23 -11.56 -7.81
C ASP A 48 -14.10 -10.95 -9.21
N VAL A 49 -13.74 -11.78 -10.18
CA VAL A 49 -13.79 -11.37 -11.58
C VAL A 49 -15.22 -10.93 -11.92
N GLY A 50 -15.35 -9.79 -12.61
CA GLY A 50 -16.64 -9.19 -12.87
C GLY A 50 -17.19 -8.28 -11.77
N ASP A 51 -16.52 -8.16 -10.62
CA ASP A 51 -16.82 -7.14 -9.61
C ASP A 51 -15.89 -5.92 -9.77
N TYR A 52 -16.32 -4.99 -10.62
CA TYR A 52 -15.61 -3.73 -10.86
C TYR A 52 -16.35 -2.52 -10.28
N ALA A 53 -17.48 -2.76 -9.62
CA ALA A 53 -18.32 -1.70 -9.07
C ALA A 53 -17.55 -0.77 -8.13
N GLY A 54 -17.67 0.53 -8.35
CA GLY A 54 -17.01 1.56 -7.55
C GLY A 54 -15.51 1.72 -7.81
N LEU A 55 -14.90 0.94 -8.69
CA LEU A 55 -13.50 1.13 -9.05
C LEU A 55 -13.37 2.24 -10.10
N PRO A 56 -12.47 3.21 -9.94
CA PRO A 56 -12.30 4.32 -10.88
C PRO A 56 -11.52 3.90 -12.13
N ILE A 57 -11.93 2.80 -12.77
CA ILE A 57 -11.24 2.24 -13.93
C ILE A 57 -11.79 2.80 -15.25
N ASN A 58 -10.88 3.06 -16.19
CA ASN A 58 -11.27 3.44 -17.54
C ASN A 58 -11.54 2.21 -18.43
N ALA A 59 -11.93 2.45 -19.69
CA ALA A 59 -12.25 1.40 -20.63
C ALA A 59 -11.07 0.44 -20.92
N ALA A 60 -9.83 0.95 -20.91
CA ALA A 60 -8.65 0.12 -21.14
C ALA A 60 -8.39 -0.84 -19.98
N ALA A 61 -8.49 -0.36 -18.73
CA ALA A 61 -8.36 -1.21 -17.55
C ALA A 61 -9.47 -2.27 -17.50
N ARG A 62 -10.70 -1.87 -17.82
CA ARG A 62 -11.84 -2.81 -17.87
C ARG A 62 -11.60 -3.90 -18.91
N PHE A 63 -11.18 -3.54 -20.11
CA PHE A 63 -10.87 -4.52 -21.16
C PHE A 63 -9.80 -5.53 -20.71
N ARG A 64 -8.76 -5.06 -20.00
CA ARG A 64 -7.73 -5.92 -19.44
C ARG A 64 -8.31 -6.83 -18.34
N ALA A 65 -9.13 -6.30 -17.45
CA ALA A 65 -9.75 -7.06 -16.38
C ALA A 65 -10.72 -8.12 -16.91
N GLU A 66 -11.49 -7.80 -17.92
CA GLU A 66 -12.41 -8.75 -18.59
C GLU A 66 -11.67 -9.92 -19.28
N SER A 67 -10.45 -9.71 -19.73
CA SER A 67 -9.61 -10.75 -20.31
C SER A 67 -8.77 -11.54 -19.30
N TRP A 68 -8.85 -11.18 -18.02
CA TRP A 68 -8.09 -11.85 -16.98
C TRP A 68 -8.48 -13.31 -16.83
N ASN A 69 -7.46 -14.17 -16.76
CA ASN A 69 -7.59 -15.58 -16.42
C ASN A 69 -6.77 -15.85 -15.16
N GLY A 70 -7.42 -16.37 -14.13
CA GLY A 70 -6.79 -16.64 -12.84
C GLY A 70 -5.60 -17.60 -12.90
N ASP A 71 -5.49 -18.42 -13.95
CA ASP A 71 -4.33 -19.29 -14.15
C ASP A 71 -3.03 -18.50 -14.36
N GLN A 72 -3.11 -17.19 -14.62
CA GLN A 72 -1.93 -16.32 -14.65
C GLN A 72 -1.20 -16.25 -13.31
N ASP A 73 -1.88 -16.47 -12.20
CA ASP A 73 -1.27 -16.50 -10.88
C ASP A 73 -0.29 -17.68 -10.71
N ALA A 74 -0.42 -18.71 -11.56
CA ALA A 74 0.47 -19.86 -11.57
C ALA A 74 1.71 -19.67 -12.46
N LEU A 75 1.80 -18.57 -13.21
CA LEU A 75 2.99 -18.27 -14.00
C LEU A 75 4.18 -17.93 -13.09
N PRO A 76 5.40 -18.38 -13.43
CA PRO A 76 6.60 -18.07 -12.66
C PRO A 76 6.81 -16.58 -12.42
N GLU A 77 6.49 -15.74 -13.43
CA GLU A 77 6.62 -14.29 -13.36
C GLU A 77 5.60 -13.64 -12.43
N ASN A 78 4.45 -14.28 -12.21
CA ASN A 78 3.36 -13.82 -11.36
C ASN A 78 3.27 -14.60 -10.04
N GLY A 79 4.20 -15.50 -9.82
CA GLY A 79 4.27 -16.29 -8.59
C GLY A 79 4.36 -15.44 -7.33
N ARG A 80 4.12 -16.06 -6.20
CA ARG A 80 4.03 -15.41 -4.87
C ARG A 80 5.19 -14.46 -4.53
N CYS A 81 6.34 -14.64 -5.18
CA CYS A 81 7.53 -13.82 -4.99
C CYS A 81 7.50 -12.47 -5.68
N TYR A 82 6.55 -12.25 -6.55
CA TYR A 82 6.51 -11.08 -7.43
C TYR A 82 5.18 -10.34 -7.34
N TRP A 83 4.52 -10.44 -6.19
CA TRP A 83 3.26 -9.74 -6.02
C TRP A 83 3.47 -8.23 -6.09
N PRO A 84 2.57 -7.53 -6.77
CA PRO A 84 2.58 -6.08 -6.80
C PRO A 84 2.50 -5.50 -5.39
N PHE A 85 3.19 -4.40 -5.18
CA PHE A 85 3.28 -3.68 -3.91
C PHE A 85 1.92 -3.47 -3.24
N ASP A 86 0.99 -2.94 -3.99
CA ASP A 86 -0.38 -2.62 -3.56
C ASP A 86 -1.17 -3.87 -3.17
N LEU A 87 -1.01 -4.96 -3.91
CA LEU A 87 -1.64 -6.23 -3.59
C LEU A 87 -0.97 -6.91 -2.38
N GLY A 88 0.35 -6.81 -2.27
CA GLY A 88 1.11 -7.40 -1.17
C GLY A 88 0.76 -6.85 0.21
N LEU A 89 0.45 -5.57 0.31
CA LEU A 89 -0.03 -4.98 1.55
C LEU A 89 -1.46 -5.41 1.91
N ARG A 90 -2.25 -5.75 0.91
CA ARG A 90 -3.68 -5.97 1.04
C ARG A 90 -4.08 -7.40 1.37
N VAL A 91 -3.44 -8.36 0.72
CA VAL A 91 -3.90 -9.77 0.71
C VAL A 91 -3.13 -10.62 1.73
N ALA A 92 -2.30 -10.02 2.53
CA ALA A 92 -1.51 -10.78 3.46
C ALA A 92 -2.39 -11.46 4.52
N PRO A 93 -2.62 -12.79 4.45
CA PRO A 93 -3.06 -13.53 5.61
C PRO A 93 -1.96 -13.53 6.67
N SER A 94 -0.76 -13.13 6.29
CA SER A 94 0.42 -13.03 7.13
C SER A 94 0.49 -11.66 7.81
N GLN A 95 1.28 -11.63 8.85
CA GLN A 95 1.60 -10.42 9.58
C GLN A 95 2.46 -9.48 8.73
N LEU A 96 2.32 -8.19 9.00
CA LEU A 96 3.24 -7.18 8.52
C LEU A 96 4.32 -6.94 9.58
N LEU A 97 5.56 -7.15 9.20
CA LEU A 97 6.73 -6.80 10.01
C LEU A 97 7.29 -5.47 9.49
N ILE A 98 7.41 -4.50 10.39
CA ILE A 98 8.08 -3.23 10.09
C ILE A 98 9.36 -3.15 10.93
N TYR A 99 10.49 -2.95 10.27
CA TYR A 99 11.78 -2.72 10.93
C TYR A 99 12.57 -1.64 10.21
N THR A 100 13.69 -1.21 10.80
CA THR A 100 14.48 -0.09 10.27
C THR A 100 15.89 -0.53 9.95
N ASP A 101 16.40 -0.04 8.83
CA ASP A 101 17.84 0.01 8.56
C ASP A 101 18.40 1.32 9.11
N ARG A 102 19.55 1.25 9.75
CA ARG A 102 20.22 2.40 10.34
C ARG A 102 21.62 2.55 9.79
N ASP A 103 21.99 3.79 9.56
CA ASP A 103 23.37 4.13 9.26
C ASP A 103 24.28 3.66 10.41
N PRO A 104 25.36 2.93 10.12
CA PRO A 104 26.22 2.34 11.15
C PRO A 104 26.93 3.37 12.01
N ASP A 105 27.27 4.54 11.44
CA ASP A 105 28.06 5.57 12.10
C ASP A 105 27.18 6.57 12.86
N THR A 106 26.14 7.08 12.20
CA THR A 106 25.25 8.12 12.75
C THR A 106 24.06 7.55 13.51
N ARG A 107 23.75 6.27 13.31
CA ARG A 107 22.57 5.57 13.88
C ARG A 107 21.23 6.14 13.41
N GLN A 108 21.24 7.03 12.44
CA GLN A 108 20.02 7.56 11.83
C GLN A 108 19.29 6.47 11.03
N ILE A 109 17.97 6.53 11.00
CA ILE A 109 17.16 5.65 10.17
C ILE A 109 17.36 6.05 8.72
N ILE A 110 17.87 5.12 7.90
CA ILE A 110 18.06 5.30 6.46
C ILE A 110 16.95 4.64 5.64
N ALA A 111 16.26 3.65 6.22
CA ALA A 111 15.10 3.04 5.57
C ALA A 111 14.14 2.41 6.59
N TYR A 112 12.88 2.33 6.21
CA TYR A 112 11.90 1.39 6.77
C TYR A 112 11.75 0.21 5.84
N ARG A 113 11.70 -1.00 6.42
CA ARG A 113 11.41 -2.25 5.72
C ARG A 113 10.01 -2.69 6.08
N LEU A 114 9.18 -2.95 5.07
CA LEU A 114 7.85 -3.51 5.21
C LEU A 114 7.87 -4.91 4.62
N HIS A 115 7.68 -5.90 5.48
CA HIS A 115 7.78 -7.30 5.09
C HIS A 115 6.51 -8.07 5.46
N THR A 116 5.97 -8.80 4.49
CA THR A 116 4.91 -9.79 4.68
C THR A 116 5.28 -11.06 3.91
N ALA A 117 4.47 -12.12 3.95
CA ALA A 117 4.70 -13.29 3.10
C ALA A 117 4.73 -12.96 1.58
N TRP A 118 4.23 -11.79 1.18
CA TRP A 118 4.03 -11.39 -0.21
C TRP A 118 4.72 -10.07 -0.60
N LEU A 119 5.24 -9.36 0.38
CA LEU A 119 5.83 -8.04 0.23
C LEU A 119 7.21 -8.02 0.89
N ASP A 120 8.18 -7.46 0.20
CA ASP A 120 9.47 -7.04 0.77
C ASP A 120 9.82 -5.68 0.18
N SER A 121 9.34 -4.64 0.84
CA SER A 121 9.46 -3.26 0.37
C SER A 121 10.41 -2.46 1.24
N THR A 122 11.20 -1.61 0.60
CA THR A 122 12.12 -0.67 1.24
C THR A 122 11.67 0.75 1.02
N VAL A 123 11.41 1.48 2.08
CA VAL A 123 11.09 2.91 2.05
C VAL A 123 12.32 3.70 2.49
N TRP A 124 12.98 4.34 1.56
CA TRP A 124 14.20 5.11 1.81
C TRP A 124 13.90 6.44 2.50
N MET A 125 14.66 6.75 3.55
CA MET A 125 14.48 7.94 4.39
C MET A 125 15.68 8.89 4.36
N ASP A 126 16.73 8.54 3.66
CA ASP A 126 18.03 9.24 3.66
C ASP A 126 18.15 10.32 2.58
N GLY A 127 17.05 10.59 1.86
CA GLY A 127 17.05 11.62 0.82
C GLY A 127 17.88 11.26 -0.42
N ARG A 128 18.17 9.98 -0.62
CA ARG A 128 18.90 9.52 -1.81
C ARG A 128 18.25 9.97 -3.10
N PRO A 129 19.02 10.15 -4.17
CA PRO A 129 18.47 10.49 -5.47
C PRO A 129 17.46 9.48 -5.96
N HIS A 130 16.39 9.98 -6.55
CA HIS A 130 15.41 9.16 -7.24
C HIS A 130 16.07 8.46 -8.45
N PRO A 131 15.72 7.18 -8.73
CA PRO A 131 16.20 6.52 -9.94
C PRO A 131 15.80 7.29 -11.21
N PRO A 132 16.62 7.33 -12.24
CA PRO A 132 16.24 7.94 -13.50
C PRO A 132 15.13 7.13 -14.19
N ASP A 133 14.35 7.78 -15.06
CA ASP A 133 13.19 7.17 -15.73
C ASP A 133 13.50 5.89 -16.52
N TYR A 134 14.74 5.72 -16.93
CA TYR A 134 15.19 4.50 -17.63
C TYR A 134 15.64 3.38 -16.69
N ALA A 135 15.58 3.58 -15.37
CA ALA A 135 15.89 2.52 -14.41
C ALA A 135 14.90 1.36 -14.51
N LEU A 136 15.38 0.16 -14.19
CA LEU A 136 14.55 -1.03 -14.26
C LEU A 136 13.39 -0.96 -13.26
N SER A 137 12.21 -1.14 -13.78
CA SER A 137 10.99 -1.30 -12.96
C SER A 137 10.96 -2.65 -12.26
N THR A 138 10.41 -2.67 -11.05
CA THR A 138 10.19 -3.88 -10.25
C THR A 138 8.73 -3.97 -9.81
N TYR A 139 8.29 -5.11 -9.32
CA TYR A 139 6.93 -5.24 -8.77
C TYR A 139 6.74 -4.41 -7.48
N GLN A 140 7.81 -4.17 -6.72
CA GLN A 140 7.79 -3.40 -5.49
C GLN A 140 8.01 -1.90 -5.72
N GLY A 141 8.53 -1.53 -6.89
CA GLY A 141 8.86 -0.14 -7.21
C GLY A 141 10.06 0.40 -6.43
N PHE A 142 10.22 1.71 -6.48
CA PHE A 142 11.14 2.48 -5.65
C PHE A 142 10.35 3.40 -4.73
N SER A 143 10.60 3.31 -3.42
CA SER A 143 9.89 4.10 -2.42
C SER A 143 10.84 5.04 -1.69
N ALA A 144 10.46 6.31 -1.63
CA ALA A 144 11.16 7.32 -0.83
C ALA A 144 10.16 8.09 0.04
N GLY A 145 10.51 8.28 1.30
CA GLY A 145 9.59 8.80 2.29
C GLY A 145 10.13 9.91 3.16
N ARG A 146 9.23 10.52 3.90
CA ARG A 146 9.51 11.50 4.95
C ARG A 146 8.39 11.48 5.98
N TRP A 147 8.72 11.88 7.17
CA TRP A 147 7.72 12.21 8.17
C TRP A 147 7.06 13.56 7.83
N ILE A 148 5.74 13.59 7.74
CA ILE A 148 4.98 14.83 7.52
C ILE A 148 4.56 15.47 8.85
N ASP A 149 4.42 14.65 9.87
CA ASP A 149 4.27 15.04 11.28
C ASP A 149 4.86 13.96 12.20
N ASN A 150 4.61 14.02 13.50
CA ASN A 150 5.17 13.08 14.46
C ASN A 150 4.53 11.68 14.43
N ALA A 151 3.38 11.55 13.81
CA ALA A 151 2.57 10.33 13.81
C ALA A 151 2.38 9.74 12.41
N THR A 152 2.70 10.49 11.35
CA THR A 152 2.42 10.11 9.96
C THR A 152 3.69 10.08 9.13
N LEU A 153 4.04 8.88 8.68
CA LEU A 153 5.04 8.67 7.64
C LEU A 153 4.34 8.71 6.28
N MET A 154 4.84 9.54 5.36
CA MET A 154 4.40 9.57 3.97
C MET A 154 5.53 9.11 3.08
N TYR A 155 5.22 8.28 2.11
CA TYR A 155 6.17 7.93 1.06
C TYR A 155 5.49 7.79 -0.31
N ALA A 156 6.23 8.06 -1.35
CA ALA A 156 5.81 7.85 -2.73
C ALA A 156 6.56 6.65 -3.32
N THR A 157 5.85 5.87 -4.12
CA THR A 157 6.40 4.71 -4.81
C THR A 157 6.08 4.79 -6.29
N ASP A 158 7.08 4.56 -7.13
CA ASP A 158 6.96 4.49 -8.58
C ASP A 158 7.94 3.43 -9.15
N HIS A 159 8.32 3.50 -10.43
CA HIS A 159 9.17 2.49 -11.09
C HIS A 159 8.61 1.07 -10.98
N PHE A 160 7.32 0.96 -11.11
CA PHE A 160 6.61 -0.30 -11.06
C PHE A 160 6.68 -1.07 -12.39
N LYS A 161 6.73 -2.39 -12.31
CA LYS A 161 6.18 -3.24 -13.37
C LYS A 161 4.66 -3.18 -13.34
N GLU A 162 4.02 -3.36 -14.49
CA GLU A 162 2.58 -3.56 -14.55
C GLU A 162 2.19 -4.76 -13.67
N GLY A 163 1.08 -4.62 -12.94
CA GLY A 163 0.63 -5.67 -12.05
C GLY A 163 -0.81 -5.46 -11.58
N VAL A 164 -1.44 -6.53 -11.14
CA VAL A 164 -2.80 -6.46 -10.60
C VAL A 164 -2.80 -5.80 -9.23
N PHE A 165 -3.73 -4.93 -8.98
CA PHE A 165 -3.97 -4.40 -7.64
C PHE A 165 -5.23 -5.00 -6.99
N SER A 166 -5.93 -5.85 -7.71
CA SER A 166 -7.05 -6.63 -7.23
C SER A 166 -7.10 -7.98 -7.94
N ARG A 167 -7.52 -9.03 -7.24
CA ARG A 167 -7.66 -10.39 -7.81
C ARG A 167 -8.73 -10.52 -8.87
N ASN A 168 -9.49 -9.48 -9.14
CA ASN A 168 -10.47 -9.45 -10.22
C ASN A 168 -9.87 -9.08 -11.59
N GLY A 169 -8.55 -9.06 -11.71
CA GLY A 169 -7.87 -8.74 -12.96
C GLY A 169 -7.67 -7.25 -13.23
N VAL A 170 -8.12 -6.38 -12.32
CA VAL A 170 -7.85 -4.94 -12.47
C VAL A 170 -6.38 -4.67 -12.21
N ILE A 171 -5.75 -4.00 -13.15
CA ILE A 171 -4.30 -3.76 -13.18
C ILE A 171 -3.93 -2.31 -12.93
N ARG A 172 -2.73 -2.12 -12.46
CA ARG A 172 -2.01 -0.86 -12.36
C ARG A 172 -0.89 -0.85 -13.42
N SER A 173 -0.76 0.25 -14.13
CA SER A 173 0.28 0.40 -15.14
C SER A 173 1.66 0.67 -14.53
N SER A 174 2.68 0.59 -15.38
CA SER A 174 4.04 0.99 -15.00
C SER A 174 4.22 2.51 -14.84
N LYS A 175 3.21 3.31 -15.25
CA LYS A 175 3.22 4.78 -15.11
C LYS A 175 2.55 5.27 -13.83
N ALA A 176 2.03 4.33 -13.04
CA ALA A 176 1.37 4.68 -11.80
C ALA A 176 2.34 5.21 -10.75
N THR A 177 1.84 6.06 -9.90
CA THR A 177 2.48 6.45 -8.64
C THR A 177 1.55 6.08 -7.49
N VAL A 178 2.12 5.63 -6.38
CA VAL A 178 1.37 5.32 -5.17
C VAL A 178 1.89 6.18 -4.04
N THR A 179 1.04 7.06 -3.52
CA THR A 179 1.33 7.78 -2.28
C THR A 179 0.79 6.97 -1.12
N THR A 180 1.66 6.63 -0.19
CA THR A 180 1.30 5.86 1.02
C THR A 180 1.44 6.72 2.26
N LEU A 181 0.40 6.70 3.09
CA LEU A 181 0.40 7.30 4.41
C LEU A 181 0.35 6.18 5.45
N VAL A 182 1.33 6.15 6.34
CA VAL A 182 1.37 5.20 7.46
C VAL A 182 1.18 5.98 8.74
N ASN A 183 0.10 5.67 9.44
CA ASN A 183 -0.27 6.33 10.69
C ASN A 183 -0.45 5.30 11.80
N ARG A 184 0.07 5.61 12.99
CA ARG A 184 -0.11 4.77 14.17
C ARG A 184 -0.83 5.54 15.26
N TYR A 185 -1.88 4.93 15.80
CA TYR A 185 -2.54 5.40 17.00
C TYR A 185 -2.67 4.26 18.02
N GLY A 186 -1.89 4.34 19.10
CA GLY A 186 -1.80 3.28 20.09
C GLY A 186 -1.31 1.96 19.49
N ASN A 187 -2.15 0.94 19.54
CA ASN A 187 -1.88 -0.37 18.98
C ASN A 187 -2.49 -0.59 17.59
N ILE A 188 -3.00 0.45 16.95
CA ILE A 188 -3.55 0.40 15.61
C ILE A 188 -2.61 1.11 14.64
N LEU A 189 -2.30 0.44 13.55
CA LEU A 189 -1.59 0.98 12.39
C LEU A 189 -2.59 1.09 11.23
N THR A 190 -2.64 2.24 10.60
CA THR A 190 -3.43 2.48 9.40
C THR A 190 -2.49 2.79 8.24
N ILE A 191 -2.67 2.10 7.13
CA ILE A 191 -1.93 2.31 5.89
C ILE A 191 -2.94 2.72 4.84
N THR A 192 -2.82 3.96 4.34
CA THR A 192 -3.66 4.50 3.28
C THR A 192 -2.84 4.57 1.99
N LEU A 193 -3.32 3.93 0.94
CA LEU A 193 -2.76 3.95 -0.40
C LEU A 193 -3.59 4.86 -1.28
N ILE A 194 -2.94 5.82 -1.94
CA ILE A 194 -3.53 6.69 -2.96
C ILE A 194 -2.83 6.34 -4.27
N ILE A 195 -3.52 5.60 -5.12
CA ILE A 195 -3.01 5.12 -6.40
C ILE A 195 -3.44 6.09 -7.48
N ASP A 196 -2.49 6.71 -8.13
CA ASP A 196 -2.69 7.55 -9.32
C ASP A 196 -2.09 6.83 -10.53
N ASP A 197 -2.94 6.51 -11.50
CA ASP A 197 -2.55 5.80 -12.72
C ASP A 197 -3.16 6.46 -13.95
N PRO A 198 -2.40 7.28 -14.66
CA PRO A 198 -2.90 8.00 -15.83
C PRO A 198 -3.29 7.10 -17.01
N ALA A 199 -2.87 5.83 -17.01
CA ALA A 199 -3.17 4.89 -18.08
C ALA A 199 -4.49 4.14 -17.85
N TYR A 200 -4.82 3.81 -16.60
CA TYR A 200 -5.90 2.89 -16.29
C TYR A 200 -6.98 3.43 -15.36
N LEU A 201 -6.70 4.50 -14.62
CA LEU A 201 -7.68 5.09 -13.72
C LEU A 201 -8.25 6.40 -14.27
N THR A 202 -9.52 6.67 -13.96
CA THR A 202 -10.22 7.92 -14.28
C THR A 202 -10.02 8.99 -13.19
N GLU A 203 -9.70 8.55 -12.00
CA GLU A 203 -9.40 9.36 -10.81
C GLU A 203 -8.54 8.54 -9.84
N PRO A 204 -7.85 9.14 -8.86
CA PRO A 204 -7.06 8.40 -7.89
C PRO A 204 -7.90 7.37 -7.12
N TYR A 205 -7.38 6.16 -7.01
CA TYR A 205 -8.01 5.11 -6.22
C TYR A 205 -7.43 5.09 -4.81
N ILE A 206 -8.28 5.31 -3.82
CA ILE A 206 -7.88 5.38 -2.41
C ILE A 206 -8.30 4.09 -1.70
N ARG A 207 -7.35 3.53 -0.95
CA ARG A 207 -7.57 2.35 -0.11
C ARG A 207 -6.97 2.55 1.26
N GLU A 208 -7.60 1.95 2.24
CA GLU A 208 -7.11 1.92 3.60
C GLU A 208 -7.10 0.50 4.14
N GLU A 209 -6.00 0.14 4.80
CA GLU A 209 -5.83 -1.11 5.51
C GLU A 209 -5.49 -0.83 6.97
N SER A 210 -6.15 -1.54 7.87
CA SER A 210 -5.91 -1.39 9.30
C SER A 210 -5.30 -2.65 9.89
N TRP A 211 -4.32 -2.44 10.75
CA TRP A 211 -3.53 -3.47 11.40
C TRP A 211 -3.57 -3.26 12.92
N VAL A 212 -3.40 -4.31 13.68
CA VAL A 212 -3.28 -4.25 15.14
C VAL A 212 -1.95 -4.83 15.57
N ALA A 213 -1.30 -4.21 16.57
CA ALA A 213 -0.03 -4.71 17.10
C ALA A 213 -0.16 -6.16 17.57
N ALA A 214 0.71 -7.02 17.06
CA ALA A 214 0.72 -8.45 17.37
C ALA A 214 1.69 -8.68 18.54
N LEU A 215 1.18 -8.80 19.75
CA LEU A 215 1.98 -8.81 20.96
C LEU A 215 2.66 -10.15 21.28
N ASN A 216 2.30 -11.24 20.64
CA ASN A 216 2.84 -12.57 20.98
C ASN A 216 2.83 -13.54 19.80
N GLN A 217 3.01 -13.06 18.59
CA GLN A 217 2.97 -13.95 17.44
C GLN A 217 4.37 -14.26 16.93
N ASN A 218 4.52 -15.49 16.47
CA ASN A 218 5.74 -15.99 15.90
C ASN A 218 5.81 -15.53 14.44
N THR A 219 6.72 -14.64 14.10
CA THR A 219 6.93 -14.10 12.75
C THR A 219 7.46 -15.12 11.74
N ASN A 220 7.57 -16.39 12.12
CA ASN A 220 8.07 -17.44 11.24
C ASN A 220 7.33 -17.51 9.91
N ASP A 221 6.06 -17.10 9.85
CA ASP A 221 5.29 -17.05 8.61
C ASP A 221 5.69 -15.86 7.71
N ALA A 222 6.18 -14.78 8.29
CA ALA A 222 6.70 -13.64 7.52
C ALA A 222 8.03 -13.98 6.82
N ALA A 223 8.73 -14.99 7.32
CA ALA A 223 9.96 -15.50 6.75
C ALA A 223 9.72 -16.66 5.74
N ALA A 224 8.47 -16.94 5.39
CA ALA A 224 8.16 -17.92 4.37
C ALA A 224 8.94 -17.56 3.10
N ARG A 225 9.87 -18.45 2.74
CA ARG A 225 10.66 -18.27 1.52
C ARG A 225 9.71 -18.19 0.34
N CYS A 226 9.88 -17.17 -0.42
CA CYS A 226 9.18 -17.05 -1.67
C CYS A 226 9.74 -18.13 -2.60
N GLU A 227 8.96 -19.16 -2.84
CA GLU A 227 9.28 -20.19 -3.80
C GLU A 227 8.46 -19.96 -5.06
N THR A 228 9.14 -19.91 -6.20
CA THR A 228 8.45 -19.94 -7.49
C THR A 228 7.68 -21.25 -7.56
N PRO A 229 6.36 -21.24 -7.77
CA PRO A 229 5.63 -22.49 -7.93
C PRO A 229 6.26 -23.29 -9.06
N PRO A 230 6.44 -24.61 -8.90
CA PRO A 230 6.90 -25.44 -10.00
C PRO A 230 5.94 -25.23 -11.18
N GLU A 231 6.46 -25.09 -12.39
CA GLU A 231 5.64 -25.00 -13.60
C GLU A 231 4.61 -26.13 -13.55
N GLY A 232 3.37 -25.78 -13.18
CA GLY A 232 2.28 -26.72 -13.18
C GLY A 232 2.03 -27.12 -14.61
N GLY A 233 2.12 -28.40 -14.94
CA GLY A 233 1.99 -28.93 -16.30
C GLY A 233 0.62 -28.70 -16.97
N LEU A 234 -0.16 -27.75 -16.48
CA LEU A 234 -1.46 -27.34 -16.99
C LEU A 234 -1.37 -26.18 -17.98
N ILE A 235 -0.30 -25.37 -17.93
CA ILE A 235 -0.11 -24.23 -18.81
C ILE A 235 1.00 -24.57 -19.79
N PRO A 236 0.76 -24.53 -21.11
CA PRO A 236 1.79 -24.77 -22.10
C PRO A 236 2.93 -23.78 -21.95
N ALA A 237 4.17 -24.25 -22.00
CA ALA A 237 5.35 -23.42 -21.90
C ALA A 237 5.30 -22.25 -22.92
N GLY A 238 5.57 -21.04 -22.45
CA GLY A 238 5.55 -19.83 -23.28
C GLY A 238 4.14 -19.27 -23.59
N SER A 239 3.09 -19.85 -23.01
CA SER A 239 1.74 -19.30 -23.11
C SER A 239 1.40 -18.42 -21.92
N VAL A 240 0.57 -17.39 -22.16
CA VAL A 240 -0.01 -16.56 -21.11
C VAL A 240 -1.52 -16.80 -21.09
N PRO A 241 -2.06 -17.43 -20.04
CA PRO A 241 -3.49 -17.68 -19.95
C PRO A 241 -4.25 -16.36 -20.02
N THR A 242 -5.15 -16.25 -20.98
CA THR A 242 -6.00 -15.06 -21.14
C THR A 242 -7.27 -15.42 -21.88
N PHE A 243 -8.36 -14.75 -21.57
CA PHE A 243 -9.58 -14.85 -22.35
C PHE A 243 -9.54 -13.88 -23.53
N MET A 244 -9.99 -14.35 -24.67
CA MET A 244 -10.24 -13.45 -25.81
C MET A 244 -11.38 -12.49 -25.46
N PRO A 245 -11.42 -11.27 -26.04
CA PRO A 245 -12.48 -10.31 -25.80
C PRO A 245 -13.88 -10.92 -25.94
N GLY A 246 -14.72 -10.74 -24.93
CA GLY A 246 -16.07 -11.28 -24.88
C GLY A 246 -16.17 -12.82 -24.76
N LYS A 247 -15.05 -13.49 -24.44
CA LYS A 247 -15.02 -14.95 -24.26
C LYS A 247 -14.74 -15.38 -22.81
N ASN A 248 -14.71 -14.44 -21.87
CA ASN A 248 -14.59 -14.75 -20.46
C ASN A 248 -15.94 -15.25 -19.93
N GLU A 249 -16.09 -16.56 -19.86
CA GLU A 249 -17.30 -17.22 -19.38
C GLU A 249 -17.58 -17.03 -17.89
N THR A 250 -16.57 -16.58 -17.11
CA THR A 250 -16.71 -16.34 -15.67
C THR A 250 -17.04 -14.87 -15.35
N LEU A 251 -17.07 -14.00 -16.35
CA LEU A 251 -17.25 -12.55 -16.15
C LEU A 251 -18.54 -12.17 -15.40
N HIS A 252 -19.58 -12.99 -15.57
CA HIS A 252 -20.89 -12.72 -14.96
C HIS A 252 -21.19 -13.54 -13.71
N ASP A 253 -20.26 -14.40 -13.28
CA ASP A 253 -20.48 -15.30 -12.12
C ASP A 253 -20.80 -14.53 -10.85
N TYR A 254 -20.09 -13.42 -10.61
CA TYR A 254 -20.37 -12.53 -9.49
C TYR A 254 -21.80 -11.98 -9.52
N ALA A 255 -22.25 -11.47 -10.67
CA ALA A 255 -23.61 -10.94 -10.80
C ALA A 255 -24.69 -12.02 -10.56
N ILE A 256 -24.47 -13.22 -11.06
CA ILE A 256 -25.37 -14.36 -10.91
C ILE A 256 -25.42 -14.83 -9.46
N GLU A 257 -24.28 -14.94 -8.80
CA GLU A 257 -24.20 -15.36 -7.39
C GLU A 257 -24.96 -14.41 -6.45
N TYR A 258 -24.86 -13.11 -6.73
CA TYR A 258 -25.54 -12.09 -5.89
C TYR A 258 -26.92 -11.69 -6.41
N GLY A 259 -27.38 -12.27 -7.52
CA GLY A 259 -28.69 -11.94 -8.13
C GLY A 259 -28.76 -10.50 -8.62
N LEU A 260 -27.67 -10.00 -9.15
CA LEU A 260 -27.56 -8.67 -9.75
C LEU A 260 -27.84 -8.74 -11.26
N PRO A 261 -28.19 -7.61 -11.89
CA PRO A 261 -28.14 -7.52 -13.35
C PRO A 261 -26.72 -7.80 -13.85
N LEU A 262 -26.56 -8.57 -14.94
CA LEU A 262 -25.26 -9.03 -15.43
C LEU A 262 -24.26 -7.89 -15.65
N GLU A 263 -24.73 -6.78 -16.21
CA GLU A 263 -23.90 -5.62 -16.54
C GLU A 263 -23.67 -4.66 -15.34
N ALA A 264 -24.41 -4.84 -14.24
CA ALA A 264 -24.38 -3.88 -13.15
C ALA A 264 -23.03 -3.82 -12.42
N PRO A 265 -22.39 -4.95 -12.07
CA PRO A 265 -21.11 -4.92 -11.39
C PRO A 265 -19.92 -4.68 -12.33
N LEU A 266 -20.13 -4.67 -13.66
CA LEU A 266 -19.08 -4.39 -14.64
C LEU A 266 -18.82 -2.89 -14.81
N GLY A 267 -19.68 -2.03 -14.28
CA GLY A 267 -19.44 -0.59 -14.23
C GLY A 267 -18.30 -0.23 -13.29
N GLY A 268 -17.70 0.94 -13.54
CA GLY A 268 -16.62 1.48 -12.71
C GLY A 268 -17.15 2.40 -11.60
N ALA A 269 -16.51 3.57 -11.41
CA ALA A 269 -16.89 4.57 -10.41
C ALA A 269 -18.34 5.03 -10.54
N GLU A 270 -18.87 5.07 -11.75
CA GLU A 270 -20.25 5.47 -12.03
C GLU A 270 -21.31 4.63 -11.29
N THR A 271 -20.99 3.40 -10.91
CA THR A 271 -21.90 2.51 -10.18
C THR A 271 -22.24 3.01 -8.78
N THR A 272 -21.46 3.92 -8.25
CA THR A 272 -21.70 4.57 -6.94
C THR A 272 -22.64 5.77 -7.04
N TYR A 273 -22.95 6.26 -8.25
CA TYR A 273 -23.78 7.44 -8.43
C TYR A 273 -25.27 7.13 -8.38
N PRO A 274 -26.09 8.04 -7.85
CA PRO A 274 -27.54 7.83 -7.71
C PRO A 274 -28.25 7.48 -9.02
N GLU A 275 -27.80 8.04 -10.15
CA GLU A 275 -28.33 7.80 -11.48
C GLU A 275 -28.14 6.35 -11.91
N TYR A 276 -26.95 5.81 -11.65
CA TYR A 276 -26.65 4.41 -11.96
C TYR A 276 -27.48 3.46 -11.08
N ILE A 277 -27.62 3.79 -9.80
CA ILE A 277 -28.45 3.01 -8.87
C ILE A 277 -29.92 2.98 -9.35
N LYS A 278 -30.44 4.09 -9.84
CA LYS A 278 -31.79 4.14 -10.46
C LYS A 278 -31.86 3.26 -11.72
N LYS A 279 -30.87 3.37 -12.59
CA LYS A 279 -30.77 2.54 -13.82
C LYS A 279 -30.71 1.06 -13.45
N MET A 280 -29.92 0.67 -12.47
CA MET A 280 -29.74 -0.72 -12.03
C MET A 280 -31.07 -1.35 -11.58
N LYS A 281 -31.98 -0.58 -10.94
CA LYS A 281 -33.31 -1.08 -10.53
C LYS A 281 -34.19 -1.50 -11.70
N THR A 282 -33.96 -0.97 -12.91
CA THR A 282 -34.73 -1.28 -14.11
C THR A 282 -34.05 -2.33 -14.99
N MET A 283 -32.83 -2.72 -14.70
CA MET A 283 -32.12 -3.76 -15.45
C MET A 283 -32.70 -5.13 -15.16
N LYS A 284 -32.68 -6.00 -16.16
CA LYS A 284 -33.08 -7.41 -16.02
C LYS A 284 -32.08 -8.10 -15.08
N LYS A 285 -32.60 -8.78 -14.05
CA LYS A 285 -31.82 -9.62 -13.14
C LYS A 285 -31.89 -11.06 -13.61
N GLU A 286 -30.78 -11.76 -13.50
CA GLU A 286 -30.77 -13.21 -13.65
C GLU A 286 -31.15 -13.88 -12.32
N PRO A 287 -31.76 -15.08 -12.38
CA PRO A 287 -32.02 -15.86 -11.18
C PRO A 287 -30.72 -16.14 -10.42
N ARG A 288 -30.72 -15.90 -9.12
CA ARG A 288 -29.58 -16.23 -8.26
C ARG A 288 -29.30 -17.74 -8.35
N THR A 289 -28.09 -18.08 -8.74
CA THR A 289 -27.64 -19.48 -8.78
C THR A 289 -26.29 -19.54 -8.07
N THR A 290 -26.12 -20.51 -7.20
CA THR A 290 -24.80 -20.81 -6.63
C THR A 290 -23.97 -21.55 -7.68
N THR A 291 -23.38 -20.81 -8.59
CA THR A 291 -22.46 -21.36 -9.58
C THR A 291 -21.13 -21.66 -8.90
N LYS A 292 -20.78 -22.94 -8.87
CA LYS A 292 -19.52 -23.42 -8.28
C LYS A 292 -18.29 -23.21 -9.18
N HIS A 293 -18.32 -22.31 -10.14
CA HIS A 293 -17.22 -22.14 -11.07
C HIS A 293 -15.97 -21.53 -10.42
N TYR A 294 -16.06 -20.98 -9.20
CA TYR A 294 -15.04 -20.14 -8.59
C TYR A 294 -14.45 -20.58 -7.26
N ARG A 295 -14.42 -21.85 -6.92
CA ARG A 295 -13.63 -22.32 -5.76
C ARG A 295 -12.34 -23.02 -6.16
N ARG A 296 -11.60 -22.50 -7.14
CA ARG A 296 -10.27 -23.04 -7.47
C ARG A 296 -9.12 -22.34 -6.77
N TYR A 297 -9.38 -21.26 -6.05
CA TYR A 297 -8.33 -20.49 -5.38
C TYR A 297 -8.70 -20.19 -3.92
N GLY A 298 -8.85 -21.25 -3.16
CA GLY A 298 -9.00 -21.21 -1.71
C GLY A 298 -7.69 -21.56 -1.03
#